data_acc49df462318192d170699887d6a8c2
#
_entry.id   acc49df462318192d170699887d6a8c2
#
_cell.length_a   1.000
_cell.length_b   1.000
_cell.length_c   1.000
_cell.angle_alpha   90.00
_cell.angle_beta   90.00
_cell.angle_gamma   90.00
#
_symmetry.space_group_name_H-M   'P 1'
#
loop_
_entity.id
_entity.type
_entity.pdbx_description
1 polymer ?
#
loop_
_entity_poly.entity_id
_entity_poly.type
_entity_poly.pdbx_seq_one_letter_code
_entity_poly.pdbx_strand_id
1 'polypeptide(L)'
;AEARDKPKGYHIDYANPARMTIPQTNFRMGYFINDHYNISIGLDHMKYVFKQNQIANVSGYVNLPASDAGSIYNGTYDNTPIDFFIIFNPDNDNNPPPFLTFEHTDGLNYINTEISRMDDISSKLFKSWNSDKIQINVTEGLGAGILLPKTNTRLLGKDRYDEFHVSGYGISAKAGLNITFFKHFFIQTELKGGYIEMNNIRTTENKADKAEQNFWFLQRIITVGGI
;
A
#
# COMPACT_ATOMS: atom_id res chain seq x y z
N ALA A 1 3.70 17.79 -0.15
CA ALA A 1 2.44 17.29 -0.75
C ALA A 1 1.88 16.15 0.09
N GLU A 2 0.57 15.99 0.14
CA GLU A 2 -0.13 14.99 0.94
C GLU A 2 -0.69 13.89 0.06
N ALA A 3 -0.64 12.66 0.55
CA ALA A 3 -1.34 11.51 -0.01
C ALA A 3 -2.36 10.95 1.01
N ARG A 4 -3.29 10.17 0.53
CA ARG A 4 -4.27 9.50 1.38
C ARG A 4 -4.44 8.04 0.95
N ASP A 5 -4.84 7.22 1.91
CA ASP A 5 -5.39 5.90 1.63
C ASP A 5 -6.70 6.04 0.82
N LYS A 6 -6.99 5.06 -0.03
CA LYS A 6 -8.23 4.96 -0.82
C LYS A 6 -9.01 3.71 -0.39
N PRO A 7 -9.51 3.65 0.85
CA PRO A 7 -10.30 2.49 1.28
C PRO A 7 -11.64 2.49 0.51
N LYS A 8 -12.01 1.35 -0.03
CA LYS A 8 -13.43 1.06 -0.20
C LYS A 8 -13.99 0.73 1.18
N GLY A 9 -15.01 1.44 1.63
CA GLY A 9 -15.67 1.13 2.90
C GLY A 9 -16.09 -0.35 3.00
N TYR A 10 -16.51 -0.79 4.17
CA TYR A 10 -17.03 -2.16 4.40
C TYR A 10 -18.23 -2.41 3.49
N HIS A 11 -18.02 -3.07 2.37
CA HIS A 11 -19.08 -3.40 1.42
C HIS A 11 -19.13 -4.89 1.20
N ILE A 12 -20.36 -5.44 1.06
CA ILE A 12 -20.58 -6.86 0.75
C ILE A 12 -19.86 -7.32 -0.53
N ASP A 13 -19.54 -6.38 -1.40
CA ASP A 13 -18.76 -6.63 -2.63
C ASP A 13 -17.39 -7.26 -2.38
N TYR A 14 -16.82 -7.13 -1.17
CA TYR A 14 -15.59 -7.86 -0.78
C TYR A 14 -15.78 -9.38 -0.74
N ALA A 15 -17.01 -9.84 -0.53
CA ALA A 15 -17.34 -11.26 -0.53
C ALA A 15 -17.71 -11.79 -1.93
N ASN A 16 -17.81 -10.93 -2.95
CA ASN A 16 -18.20 -11.32 -4.29
C ASN A 16 -16.98 -11.36 -5.24
N PRO A 17 -16.49 -12.56 -5.62
CA PRO A 17 -15.31 -12.72 -6.48
C PRO A 17 -15.41 -11.99 -7.83
N ALA A 18 -16.63 -11.83 -8.38
CA ALA A 18 -16.86 -11.16 -9.65
C ALA A 18 -16.77 -9.62 -9.56
N ARG A 19 -16.82 -9.06 -8.34
CA ARG A 19 -16.76 -7.63 -8.08
C ARG A 19 -15.53 -7.21 -7.29
N MET A 20 -14.62 -8.15 -7.01
CA MET A 20 -13.32 -7.86 -6.43
C MET A 20 -12.46 -7.06 -7.40
N THR A 21 -12.77 -5.75 -7.53
CA THR A 21 -11.81 -4.81 -8.10
C THR A 21 -10.70 -4.64 -7.09
N ILE A 22 -9.64 -5.39 -7.22
CA ILE A 22 -8.42 -5.40 -6.42
C ILE A 22 -8.63 -4.75 -5.05
N PRO A 23 -9.18 -5.48 -4.06
CA PRO A 23 -9.31 -4.96 -2.71
C PRO A 23 -7.91 -4.80 -2.11
N GLN A 24 -7.78 -4.06 -1.03
CA GLN A 24 -6.60 -4.19 -0.18
C GLN A 24 -6.56 -5.62 0.34
N THR A 25 -5.69 -6.43 -0.24
CA THR A 25 -5.58 -7.86 0.05
C THR A 25 -4.23 -8.16 0.66
N ASN A 26 -4.22 -9.14 1.53
CA ASN A 26 -3.00 -9.67 2.12
C ASN A 26 -2.94 -11.16 1.82
N PHE A 27 -1.80 -11.60 1.34
CA PHE A 27 -1.49 -13.01 1.16
C PHE A 27 -0.25 -13.36 1.95
N ARG A 28 -0.25 -14.52 2.63
CA ARG A 28 0.90 -14.95 3.41
C ARG A 28 1.04 -16.46 3.36
N MET A 29 2.27 -16.92 3.21
CA MET A 29 2.66 -18.32 3.33
C MET A 29 3.79 -18.42 4.36
N GLY A 30 3.67 -19.35 5.30
CA GLY A 30 4.62 -19.49 6.39
C GLY A 30 4.97 -20.93 6.72
N TYR A 31 6.02 -21.07 7.50
CA TYR A 31 6.50 -22.34 8.04
C TYR A 31 6.75 -22.18 9.54
N PHE A 32 6.23 -23.11 10.34
CA PHE A 32 6.49 -23.18 11.77
C PHE A 32 7.86 -23.78 12.02
N ILE A 33 8.74 -23.01 12.66
CA ILE A 33 10.06 -23.44 13.08
C ILE A 33 9.97 -24.35 14.30
N ASN A 34 9.02 -24.04 15.18
CA ASN A 34 8.64 -24.82 16.36
C ASN A 34 7.18 -24.48 16.76
N ASP A 35 6.73 -25.00 17.91
CA ASP A 35 5.35 -24.84 18.37
C ASP A 35 4.93 -23.36 18.59
N HIS A 36 5.88 -22.45 18.71
CA HIS A 36 5.62 -21.03 19.00
C HIS A 36 6.02 -20.10 17.87
N TYR A 37 7.04 -20.41 17.11
CA TYR A 37 7.62 -19.47 16.14
C TYR A 37 7.41 -19.94 14.71
N ASN A 38 7.02 -19.00 13.87
CA ASN A 38 6.98 -19.20 12.43
C ASN A 38 7.71 -18.09 11.69
N ILE A 39 8.16 -18.40 10.48
CA ILE A 39 8.67 -17.48 9.49
C ILE A 39 7.72 -17.50 8.30
N SER A 40 7.42 -16.34 7.74
CA SER A 40 6.50 -16.24 6.61
C SER A 40 6.96 -15.22 5.59
N ILE A 41 6.54 -15.43 4.34
CA ILE A 41 6.64 -14.45 3.25
C ILE A 41 5.24 -14.01 2.92
N GLY A 42 5.04 -12.71 2.73
CA GLY A 42 3.74 -12.11 2.48
C GLY A 42 3.78 -11.03 1.44
N LEU A 43 2.60 -10.76 0.91
CA LEU A 43 2.29 -9.64 0.04
C LEU A 43 1.15 -8.85 0.67
N ASP A 44 1.41 -7.61 1.04
CA ASP A 44 0.41 -6.66 1.49
C ASP A 44 0.14 -5.66 0.36
N HIS A 45 -1.08 -5.69 -0.16
CA HIS A 45 -1.50 -4.81 -1.25
C HIS A 45 -2.24 -3.59 -0.68
N MET A 46 -1.58 -2.45 -0.69
CA MET A 46 -2.10 -1.17 -0.21
C MET A 46 -2.43 -0.24 -1.36
N LYS A 47 -3.29 0.76 -1.15
CA LYS A 47 -3.61 1.79 -2.14
C LYS A 47 -3.40 3.18 -1.58
N TYR A 48 -2.59 3.97 -2.26
CA TYR A 48 -2.32 5.35 -1.93
C TYR A 48 -2.55 6.26 -3.14
N VAL A 49 -3.21 7.37 -2.90
CA VAL A 49 -3.54 8.37 -3.93
C VAL A 49 -3.11 9.75 -3.45
N PHE A 50 -2.40 10.46 -4.29
CA PHE A 50 -2.07 11.87 -4.09
C PHE A 50 -3.36 12.70 -4.00
N LYS A 51 -3.45 13.57 -2.98
CA LYS A 51 -4.59 14.48 -2.85
C LYS A 51 -4.49 15.54 -3.95
N GLN A 52 -5.32 15.44 -4.96
CA GLN A 52 -5.26 16.33 -6.11
C GLN A 52 -5.69 17.77 -5.79
N ASN A 53 -6.60 17.96 -4.83
CA ASN A 53 -7.09 19.28 -4.41
C ASN A 53 -6.15 19.86 -3.36
N GLN A 54 -4.91 20.09 -3.68
CA GLN A 54 -3.94 20.68 -2.77
C GLN A 54 -3.04 21.67 -3.50
N ILE A 55 -2.61 22.67 -2.75
CA ILE A 55 -1.54 23.56 -3.15
C ILE A 55 -0.23 22.96 -2.65
N ALA A 56 0.76 22.83 -3.53
CA ALA A 56 2.09 22.42 -3.14
C ALA A 56 3.14 23.33 -3.77
N ASN A 57 4.25 23.51 -3.08
CA ASN A 57 5.32 24.37 -3.54
C ASN A 57 6.20 23.63 -4.55
N VAL A 58 6.51 24.30 -5.62
CA VAL A 58 7.39 23.84 -6.71
C VAL A 58 8.62 24.72 -6.78
N SER A 59 9.75 24.09 -7.01
CA SER A 59 11.02 24.76 -7.31
C SER A 59 11.67 24.08 -8.49
N GLY A 60 12.31 24.85 -9.38
CA GLY A 60 13.00 24.35 -10.54
C GLY A 60 12.70 25.14 -11.80
N TYR A 61 13.06 24.58 -12.94
CA TYR A 61 12.87 25.19 -14.25
C TYR A 61 12.16 24.21 -15.19
N VAL A 62 11.07 24.67 -15.78
CA VAL A 62 10.32 23.94 -16.81
C VAL A 62 10.52 24.62 -18.14
N ASN A 63 10.96 23.87 -19.15
CA ASN A 63 11.13 24.34 -20.51
C ASN A 63 10.77 23.24 -21.50
N LEU A 64 9.50 23.15 -21.82
CA LEU A 64 8.94 22.21 -22.77
C LEU A 64 8.74 22.85 -24.13
N PRO A 65 8.85 22.09 -25.25
CA PRO A 65 8.48 22.57 -26.56
C PRO A 65 7.07 23.16 -26.59
N ALA A 66 6.83 24.17 -27.41
CA ALA A 66 5.51 24.79 -27.54
C ALA A 66 4.43 23.83 -28.05
N SER A 67 4.82 22.73 -28.67
CA SER A 67 3.93 21.66 -29.12
C SER A 67 3.41 20.79 -27.96
N ASP A 68 4.08 20.81 -26.81
CA ASP A 68 3.70 19.99 -25.68
C ASP A 68 2.60 20.68 -24.86
N ALA A 69 1.56 19.95 -24.53
CA ALA A 69 0.45 20.46 -23.74
C ALA A 69 0.87 21.03 -22.38
N GLY A 70 1.98 20.50 -21.81
CA GLY A 70 2.58 20.98 -20.58
C GLY A 70 3.38 22.28 -20.70
N SER A 71 3.55 22.82 -21.91
CA SER A 71 4.33 24.07 -22.14
C SER A 71 3.71 25.30 -21.44
N ILE A 72 2.45 25.24 -21.07
CA ILE A 72 1.76 26.25 -20.23
C ILE A 72 2.44 26.45 -18.87
N TYR A 73 3.19 25.44 -18.42
CA TYR A 73 3.94 25.45 -17.17
C TYR A 73 5.40 25.91 -17.33
N ASN A 74 5.80 26.36 -18.54
CA ASN A 74 7.17 26.84 -18.76
C ASN A 74 7.45 28.04 -17.85
N GLY A 75 8.58 28.01 -17.19
CA GLY A 75 9.02 29.07 -16.28
C GLY A 75 9.99 28.59 -15.21
N THR A 76 10.45 29.55 -14.43
CA THR A 76 11.27 29.29 -13.24
C THR A 76 10.42 29.41 -12.01
N TYR A 77 10.54 28.43 -11.13
CA TYR A 77 9.79 28.33 -9.88
C TYR A 77 10.78 28.35 -8.71
N ASP A 78 10.51 29.19 -7.71
CA ASP A 78 11.27 29.24 -6.46
C ASP A 78 10.29 29.20 -5.31
N ASN A 79 10.12 28.00 -4.73
CA ASN A 79 9.14 27.73 -3.68
C ASN A 79 7.74 28.27 -4.02
N THR A 80 7.36 28.23 -5.30
CA THR A 80 6.13 28.82 -5.83
C THR A 80 4.95 27.91 -5.53
N PRO A 81 3.88 28.38 -4.88
CA PRO A 81 2.69 27.58 -4.67
C PRO A 81 1.96 27.36 -5.99
N ILE A 82 1.74 26.09 -6.33
CA ILE A 82 0.93 25.66 -7.48
C ILE A 82 -0.28 24.90 -6.96
N ASP A 83 -1.45 25.30 -7.44
CA ASP A 83 -2.67 24.52 -7.27
C ASP A 83 -2.66 23.37 -8.29
N PHE A 84 -2.53 22.13 -7.79
CA PHE A 84 -2.59 20.95 -8.64
C PHE A 84 -4.01 20.63 -9.11
N PHE A 85 -4.99 21.36 -8.60
CA PHE A 85 -6.39 21.26 -8.99
C PHE A 85 -6.69 22.11 -10.22
N ILE A 86 -6.11 21.78 -11.33
CA ILE A 86 -6.74 22.12 -12.59
C ILE A 86 -7.79 21.05 -12.84
N ILE A 87 -9.05 21.44 -12.93
CA ILE A 87 -10.18 20.54 -13.18
C ILE A 87 -9.91 19.81 -14.50
N PHE A 88 -9.30 18.63 -14.38
CA PHE A 88 -9.14 17.73 -15.51
C PHE A 88 -10.52 17.13 -15.79
N ASN A 89 -11.22 17.67 -16.76
CA ASN A 89 -12.35 16.99 -17.37
C ASN A 89 -11.79 16.20 -18.56
N PRO A 90 -11.72 14.86 -18.49
CA PRO A 90 -11.17 14.04 -19.57
C PRO A 90 -11.95 14.19 -20.89
N ASP A 91 -13.18 14.69 -20.82
CA ASP A 91 -14.07 14.87 -21.97
C ASP A 91 -13.96 16.27 -22.60
N ASN A 92 -13.04 17.12 -22.13
CA ASN A 92 -12.86 18.48 -22.64
C ASN A 92 -11.39 18.71 -23.09
N ASP A 93 -11.14 18.58 -24.37
CA ASP A 93 -9.83 18.75 -25.01
C ASP A 93 -9.21 20.16 -24.84
N ASN A 94 -9.99 21.14 -24.34
CA ASN A 94 -9.52 22.51 -24.11
C ASN A 94 -8.98 22.75 -22.69
N ASN A 95 -9.00 21.76 -21.82
CA ASN A 95 -8.46 21.90 -20.48
C ASN A 95 -6.94 21.71 -20.50
N PRO A 96 -6.20 22.57 -19.80
CA PRO A 96 -4.78 22.34 -19.63
C PRO A 96 -4.56 21.01 -18.88
N PRO A 97 -3.51 20.26 -19.23
CA PRO A 97 -3.19 19.04 -18.52
C PRO A 97 -2.88 19.36 -17.06
N PRO A 98 -3.15 18.44 -16.11
CA PRO A 98 -2.79 18.63 -14.72
C PRO A 98 -1.26 18.74 -14.60
N PHE A 99 -0.80 19.57 -13.67
CA PHE A 99 0.63 19.66 -13.38
C PHE A 99 1.21 18.31 -12.94
N LEU A 100 0.49 17.63 -12.05
CA LEU A 100 0.86 16.30 -11.57
C LEU A 100 -0.40 15.51 -11.19
N THR A 101 -0.52 14.29 -11.70
CA THR A 101 -1.34 13.23 -11.10
C THR A 101 -0.46 12.10 -10.66
N PHE A 102 -0.75 11.53 -9.49
CA PHE A 102 0.09 10.49 -8.91
C PHE A 102 -0.75 9.54 -8.07
N GLU A 103 -0.71 8.26 -8.40
CA GLU A 103 -1.33 7.21 -7.59
C GLU A 103 -0.62 5.86 -7.77
N HIS A 104 -0.65 5.03 -6.74
CA HIS A 104 -0.25 3.64 -6.87
C HIS A 104 -1.48 2.83 -7.32
N THR A 105 -1.68 2.70 -8.63
CA THR A 105 -2.92 2.19 -9.27
C THR A 105 -3.14 0.73 -9.01
N ASP A 106 -2.13 -0.11 -9.28
CA ASP A 106 -2.14 -1.55 -9.02
C ASP A 106 -1.47 -1.85 -7.67
N GLY A 107 -1.64 -0.91 -6.75
CA GLY A 107 -1.24 -0.99 -5.37
C GLY A 107 0.19 -0.58 -5.08
N LEU A 108 0.36 -0.23 -3.82
CA LEU A 108 1.63 -0.18 -3.15
C LEU A 108 1.87 -1.57 -2.57
N ASN A 109 2.58 -2.41 -3.32
CA ASN A 109 2.83 -3.79 -2.92
C ASN A 109 4.01 -3.85 -1.95
N TYR A 110 3.75 -4.30 -0.74
CA TYR A 110 4.77 -4.55 0.26
C TYR A 110 5.03 -6.06 0.34
N ILE A 111 6.11 -6.51 -0.27
CA ILE A 111 6.57 -7.89 -0.23
C ILE A 111 7.48 -8.01 0.99
N ASN A 112 7.07 -8.79 1.97
CA ASN A 112 7.74 -8.83 3.25
C ASN A 112 7.97 -10.24 3.78
N THR A 113 9.00 -10.37 4.60
CA THR A 113 9.26 -11.54 5.43
C THR A 113 8.95 -11.17 6.87
N GLU A 114 8.27 -12.05 7.59
CA GLU A 114 7.95 -11.86 8.99
C GLU A 114 8.39 -13.05 9.84
N ILE A 115 8.86 -12.73 11.04
CA ILE A 115 9.01 -13.69 12.12
C ILE A 115 7.90 -13.41 13.12
N SER A 116 7.10 -14.42 13.43
CA SER A 116 5.96 -14.30 14.32
C SER A 116 6.00 -15.35 15.41
N ARG A 117 5.50 -14.97 16.56
CA ARG A 117 5.23 -15.86 17.68
C ARG A 117 3.72 -16.07 17.83
N MET A 118 3.32 -17.27 18.18
CA MET A 118 1.94 -17.66 18.43
C MET A 118 1.89 -18.52 19.69
N ASP A 119 1.10 -18.11 20.67
CA ASP A 119 0.93 -18.79 21.95
C ASP A 119 -0.54 -19.15 22.18
N ASP A 120 -0.82 -20.42 22.44
CA ASP A 120 -2.16 -20.87 22.85
C ASP A 120 -2.48 -20.39 24.27
N ILE A 121 -3.52 -19.57 24.37
CA ILE A 121 -4.03 -19.06 25.66
C ILE A 121 -5.35 -19.70 26.07
N SER A 122 -5.85 -20.69 25.36
CA SER A 122 -7.17 -21.30 25.55
C SER A 122 -7.35 -21.82 26.97
N SER A 123 -6.34 -22.54 27.50
CA SER A 123 -6.37 -23.08 28.84
C SER A 123 -6.34 -22.04 29.96
N LYS A 124 -5.79 -20.86 29.65
CA LYS A 124 -5.78 -19.72 30.58
C LYS A 124 -7.14 -19.02 30.66
N LEU A 125 -7.89 -19.07 29.56
CA LEU A 125 -9.23 -18.46 29.48
C LEU A 125 -10.33 -19.38 30.04
N PHE A 126 -10.21 -20.71 29.86
CA PHE A 126 -11.24 -21.66 30.17
C PHE A 126 -10.66 -22.93 30.81
N LYS A 127 -11.13 -23.27 32.01
CA LYS A 127 -10.62 -24.41 32.84
C LYS A 127 -10.79 -25.79 32.21
N SER A 128 -11.76 -26.01 31.33
CA SER A 128 -12.07 -27.31 30.71
C SER A 128 -12.14 -27.20 29.18
N TRP A 129 -11.19 -26.47 28.61
CA TRP A 129 -11.16 -26.23 27.16
C TRP A 129 -10.54 -27.40 26.40
N ASN A 130 -11.16 -27.77 25.29
CA ASN A 130 -10.58 -28.77 24.38
C ASN A 130 -9.84 -28.10 23.23
N SER A 131 -8.52 -27.91 23.39
CA SER A 131 -7.64 -27.31 22.39
C SER A 131 -7.51 -28.15 21.12
N ASP A 132 -7.92 -29.43 21.10
CA ASP A 132 -7.93 -30.22 19.86
C ASP A 132 -9.03 -29.78 18.89
N LYS A 133 -10.10 -29.17 19.41
CA LYS A 133 -11.19 -28.65 18.57
C LYS A 133 -11.03 -27.21 18.24
N ILE A 134 -10.72 -26.38 19.21
CA ILE A 134 -10.56 -24.94 19.03
C ILE A 134 -9.40 -24.46 19.88
N GLN A 135 -8.50 -23.70 19.27
CA GLN A 135 -7.42 -22.99 19.97
C GLN A 135 -7.62 -21.49 19.83
N ILE A 136 -7.37 -20.76 20.87
CA ILE A 136 -7.33 -19.30 20.88
C ILE A 136 -5.88 -18.92 21.13
N ASN A 137 -5.27 -18.28 20.15
CA ASN A 137 -3.87 -17.92 20.18
C ASN A 137 -3.71 -16.40 20.17
N VAL A 138 -2.73 -15.91 20.91
CA VAL A 138 -2.19 -14.55 20.73
C VAL A 138 -1.04 -14.65 19.74
N THR A 139 -0.99 -13.68 18.81
CA THR A 139 0.07 -13.61 17.82
C THR A 139 0.78 -12.27 17.91
N GLU A 140 2.09 -12.27 17.75
CA GLU A 140 2.92 -11.08 17.62
C GLU A 140 4.02 -11.34 16.59
N GLY A 141 4.51 -10.29 15.95
CA GLY A 141 5.57 -10.47 14.95
C GLY A 141 6.23 -9.19 14.49
N LEU A 142 7.38 -9.37 13.88
CA LEU A 142 8.15 -8.31 13.23
C LEU A 142 8.40 -8.70 11.78
N GLY A 143 8.40 -7.71 10.91
CA GLY A 143 8.61 -7.91 9.49
C GLY A 143 9.48 -6.83 8.85
N ALA A 144 10.10 -7.20 7.74
CA ALA A 144 10.82 -6.30 6.86
C ALA A 144 10.63 -6.75 5.41
N GLY A 145 10.67 -5.81 4.47
CA GLY A 145 10.48 -6.14 3.07
C GLY A 145 10.74 -4.98 2.12
N ILE A 146 10.45 -5.23 0.86
CA ILE A 146 10.62 -4.28 -0.23
C ILE A 146 9.27 -3.75 -0.72
N LEU A 147 9.28 -2.54 -1.24
CA LEU A 147 8.12 -1.90 -1.87
C LEU A 147 8.23 -2.05 -3.39
N LEU A 148 7.21 -2.66 -3.99
CA LEU A 148 7.08 -2.86 -5.43
C LEU A 148 5.76 -2.22 -5.93
N PRO A 149 5.64 -0.89 -5.92
CA PRO A 149 4.47 -0.22 -6.44
C PRO A 149 4.40 -0.30 -7.96
N LYS A 150 3.18 -0.25 -8.49
CA LYS A 150 2.93 0.19 -9.86
C LYS A 150 2.31 1.59 -9.79
N THR A 151 3.10 2.58 -10.16
CA THR A 151 2.76 3.98 -9.99
C THR A 151 2.23 4.56 -11.29
N ASN A 152 1.00 5.03 -11.27
CA ASN A 152 0.42 5.80 -12.37
C ASN A 152 0.73 7.27 -12.14
N THR A 153 1.52 7.85 -13.04
CA THR A 153 1.92 9.25 -12.97
C THR A 153 1.71 9.93 -14.30
N ARG A 154 1.19 11.16 -14.27
CA ARG A 154 1.27 12.10 -15.37
C ARG A 154 1.89 13.38 -14.83
N LEU A 155 2.98 13.81 -15.42
CA LEU A 155 3.71 15.01 -15.04
C LEU A 155 3.75 15.98 -16.23
N LEU A 156 3.29 17.22 -16.04
CA LEU A 156 3.33 18.28 -17.05
C LEU A 156 2.71 17.88 -18.40
N GLY A 157 1.58 17.16 -18.36
CA GLY A 157 0.89 16.70 -19.56
C GLY A 157 1.57 15.57 -20.34
N LYS A 158 2.69 15.04 -19.86
CA LYS A 158 3.33 13.87 -20.47
C LYS A 158 2.42 12.64 -20.39
N ASP A 159 2.67 11.68 -21.27
CA ASP A 159 1.95 10.42 -21.27
C ASP A 159 2.06 9.70 -19.94
N ARG A 160 1.02 8.96 -19.62
CA ARG A 160 0.99 8.13 -18.43
C ARG A 160 2.12 7.11 -18.47
N TYR A 161 2.88 7.07 -17.39
CA TYR A 161 3.87 6.04 -17.14
C TYR A 161 3.41 5.19 -15.95
N ASP A 162 3.37 3.86 -16.11
CA ASP A 162 3.06 2.94 -15.03
C ASP A 162 3.78 1.59 -15.22
N GLU A 163 4.76 1.36 -14.37
CA GLU A 163 5.57 0.15 -14.38
C GLU A 163 5.86 -0.31 -12.96
N PHE A 164 5.89 -1.64 -12.73
CA PHE A 164 6.34 -2.18 -11.45
C PHE A 164 7.82 -1.87 -11.25
N HIS A 165 8.15 -1.29 -10.11
CA HIS A 165 9.52 -0.95 -9.79
C HIS A 165 9.79 -1.08 -8.28
N VAL A 166 10.93 -1.70 -7.91
CA VAL A 166 11.37 -1.71 -6.51
C VAL A 166 11.75 -0.30 -6.12
N SER A 167 10.96 0.32 -5.25
CA SER A 167 11.05 1.73 -4.93
C SER A 167 11.65 2.02 -3.57
N GLY A 168 11.74 1.02 -2.70
CA GLY A 168 12.22 1.20 -1.35
C GLY A 168 11.98 -0.02 -0.46
N TYR A 169 11.93 0.23 0.84
CA TYR A 169 11.79 -0.80 1.86
C TYR A 169 10.77 -0.40 2.94
N GLY A 170 10.35 -1.38 3.73
CA GLY A 170 9.49 -1.17 4.87
C GLY A 170 9.86 -2.08 6.02
N ILE A 171 9.52 -1.64 7.23
CA ILE A 171 9.56 -2.43 8.45
C ILE A 171 8.20 -2.41 9.13
N SER A 172 7.85 -3.48 9.81
CA SER A 172 6.54 -3.60 10.45
C SER A 172 6.59 -4.41 11.74
N ALA A 173 5.62 -4.14 12.59
CA ALA A 173 5.30 -4.96 13.76
C ALA A 173 3.81 -5.27 13.74
N LYS A 174 3.42 -6.40 14.28
CA LYS A 174 2.02 -6.81 14.37
C LYS A 174 1.70 -7.49 15.67
N ALA A 175 0.43 -7.40 16.07
CA ALA A 175 -0.14 -8.19 17.15
C ALA A 175 -1.58 -8.56 16.79
N GLY A 176 -2.05 -9.72 17.25
CA GLY A 176 -3.37 -10.19 16.88
C GLY A 176 -3.86 -11.38 17.69
N LEU A 177 -5.06 -11.80 17.31
CA LEU A 177 -5.70 -12.99 17.82
C LEU A 177 -5.96 -13.96 16.67
N ASN A 178 -5.67 -15.22 16.92
CA ASN A 178 -5.91 -16.31 15.99
C ASN A 178 -6.83 -17.34 16.67
N ILE A 179 -7.84 -17.77 15.95
CA ILE A 179 -8.71 -18.88 16.36
C ILE A 179 -8.47 -20.01 15.38
N THR A 180 -7.88 -21.09 15.85
CA THR A 180 -7.61 -22.29 15.04
C THR A 180 -8.65 -23.36 15.34
N PHE A 181 -9.24 -23.94 14.31
CA PHE A 181 -10.25 -24.97 14.35
C PHE A 181 -9.65 -26.30 13.90
N PHE A 182 -9.85 -27.34 14.70
CA PHE A 182 -9.45 -28.72 14.42
C PHE A 182 -7.96 -28.86 14.05
N LYS A 183 -7.12 -27.92 14.45
CA LYS A 183 -5.69 -27.82 14.12
C LYS A 183 -5.36 -27.61 12.62
N HIS A 184 -6.37 -27.31 11.79
CA HIS A 184 -6.21 -27.20 10.34
C HIS A 184 -6.63 -25.85 9.75
N PHE A 185 -7.65 -25.23 10.31
CA PHE A 185 -8.19 -23.98 9.78
C PHE A 185 -8.09 -22.88 10.80
N PHE A 186 -7.83 -21.66 10.36
CA PHE A 186 -7.83 -20.54 11.28
C PHE A 186 -8.53 -19.30 10.70
N ILE A 187 -9.01 -18.48 11.63
CA ILE A 187 -9.39 -17.09 11.40
C ILE A 187 -8.47 -16.26 12.28
N GLN A 188 -7.80 -15.28 11.71
CA GLN A 188 -6.89 -14.40 12.42
C GLN A 188 -7.29 -12.95 12.20
N THR A 189 -7.31 -12.17 13.27
CA THR A 189 -7.38 -10.70 13.21
C THR A 189 -6.08 -10.15 13.76
N GLU A 190 -5.51 -9.17 13.05
CA GLU A 190 -4.27 -8.54 13.46
C GLU A 190 -4.29 -7.03 13.21
N LEU A 191 -3.59 -6.32 14.06
CA LEU A 191 -3.20 -4.93 13.88
C LEU A 191 -1.73 -4.92 13.49
N LYS A 192 -1.43 -4.39 12.30
CA LYS A 192 -0.08 -4.28 11.76
C LYS A 192 0.25 -2.82 11.54
N GLY A 193 1.32 -2.36 12.15
CA GLY A 193 1.86 -1.03 11.95
C GLY A 193 3.30 -1.06 11.47
N GLY A 194 3.73 -0.01 10.78
CA GLY A 194 5.09 0.04 10.29
C GLY A 194 5.46 1.36 9.64
N TYR A 195 6.67 1.39 9.13
CA TYR A 195 7.23 2.52 8.41
C TYR A 195 7.66 2.07 7.03
N ILE A 196 7.34 2.88 6.04
CA ILE A 196 7.69 2.70 4.64
C ILE A 196 8.55 3.88 4.19
N GLU A 197 9.61 3.57 3.47
CA GLU A 197 10.47 4.54 2.80
C GLU A 197 10.70 4.14 1.36
N MET A 198 10.29 5.01 0.45
CA MET A 198 10.46 4.86 -0.98
C MET A 198 11.20 6.08 -1.51
N ASN A 199 12.42 5.89 -1.97
CA ASN A 199 13.29 6.96 -2.48
C ASN A 199 13.56 6.85 -3.99
N ASN A 200 12.90 5.93 -4.66
CA ASN A 200 13.11 5.64 -6.08
C ASN A 200 11.82 5.26 -6.80
N ILE A 201 10.76 6.03 -6.62
CA ILE A 201 9.49 5.82 -7.30
C ILE A 201 9.60 6.34 -8.74
N ARG A 202 9.32 5.51 -9.72
CA ARG A 202 9.29 5.90 -11.14
C ARG A 202 8.13 6.82 -11.42
N THR A 203 8.39 7.91 -12.16
CA THR A 203 7.38 8.91 -12.51
C THR A 203 7.20 9.09 -14.00
N THR A 204 8.26 8.90 -14.78
CA THR A 204 8.25 8.96 -16.25
C THR A 204 9.12 7.84 -16.83
N GLU A 205 9.17 7.71 -18.15
CA GLU A 205 10.09 6.76 -18.82
C GLU A 205 11.56 7.08 -18.55
N ASN A 206 11.86 8.35 -18.28
CA ASN A 206 13.23 8.76 -17.93
C ASN A 206 13.56 8.31 -16.49
N LYS A 207 14.56 7.46 -16.37
CA LYS A 207 15.01 6.89 -15.08
C LYS A 207 15.56 7.94 -14.09
N ALA A 208 15.92 9.12 -14.58
CA ALA A 208 16.36 10.23 -13.73
C ALA A 208 15.17 10.92 -13.02
N ASP A 209 13.96 10.81 -13.59
CA ASP A 209 12.75 11.37 -13.01
C ASP A 209 12.20 10.42 -11.94
N LYS A 210 12.24 10.83 -10.70
CA LYS A 210 11.77 10.02 -9.59
C LYS A 210 11.03 10.84 -8.54
N ALA A 211 10.19 10.17 -7.79
CA ALA A 211 9.56 10.70 -6.59
C ALA A 211 10.05 9.95 -5.35
N GLU A 212 9.92 10.62 -4.22
CA GLU A 212 10.21 10.07 -2.90
C GLU A 212 8.97 10.17 -2.02
N GLN A 213 8.73 9.14 -1.22
CA GLN A 213 7.61 9.09 -0.27
C GLN A 213 7.99 8.26 0.94
N ASN A 214 7.68 8.79 2.13
CA ASN A 214 7.79 8.02 3.36
C ASN A 214 6.57 8.28 4.25
N PHE A 215 6.15 7.29 5.02
CA PHE A 215 5.03 7.41 5.93
C PHE A 215 4.95 6.24 6.90
N TRP A 216 4.25 6.49 8.02
CA TRP A 216 3.80 5.46 8.94
C TRP A 216 2.44 4.93 8.49
N PHE A 217 2.24 3.62 8.59
CA PHE A 217 0.97 2.98 8.29
C PHE A 217 0.44 2.18 9.48
N LEU A 218 -0.87 2.00 9.50
CA LEU A 218 -1.57 1.12 10.43
C LEU A 218 -2.69 0.42 9.68
N GLN A 219 -2.69 -0.92 9.73
CA GLN A 219 -3.66 -1.77 9.07
C GLN A 219 -4.39 -2.65 10.07
N ARG A 220 -5.68 -2.83 9.88
CA ARG A 220 -6.46 -3.92 10.48
C ARG A 220 -6.68 -4.99 9.43
N ILE A 221 -6.25 -6.20 9.72
CA ILE A 221 -6.26 -7.31 8.79
C ILE A 221 -7.08 -8.43 9.38
N ILE A 222 -7.93 -9.05 8.56
CA ILE A 222 -8.62 -10.30 8.88
C ILE A 222 -8.20 -11.30 7.82
N THR A 223 -7.64 -12.41 8.28
CA THR A 223 -7.15 -13.50 7.42
C THR A 223 -7.87 -14.79 7.75
N VAL A 224 -8.08 -15.59 6.75
CA VAL A 224 -8.51 -16.99 6.87
C VAL A 224 -7.46 -17.86 6.19
N GLY A 225 -7.17 -19.01 6.76
CA GLY A 225 -6.13 -19.88 6.23
C GLY A 225 -6.18 -21.30 6.74
N GLY A 226 -5.22 -22.10 6.29
CA GLY A 226 -4.98 -23.47 6.71
C GLY A 226 -3.57 -23.65 7.28
N ILE A 227 -3.41 -24.67 8.12
CA ILE A 227 -2.15 -25.11 8.71
C ILE A 227 -1.83 -26.49 8.16
#